data_1b262ad9f8feae84aeb58463be7c1ab2
#
_entry.id   1b262ad9f8feae84aeb58463be7c1ab2
#
_cell.length_a   1.000
_cell.length_b   1.000
_cell.length_c   1.000
_cell.angle_alpha   90.00
_cell.angle_beta   90.00
_cell.angle_gamma   90.00
#
_symmetry.space_group_name_H-M   'P 1'
#
loop_
_entity.id
_entity.type
_entity.pdbx_description
1 polymer ?
#
loop_
_entity_poly.entity_id
_entity_poly.type
_entity_poly.pdbx_seq_one_letter_code
_entity_poly.pdbx_strand_id
1 'polypeptide(L)'
;DRGAEENRGAYLVQALAHCGACHTPRDMLGAEREELFLAGGSYLDRVPGAGHRPWSTPNLTPSARGLGLWSREDLVAYLGTGRNAFIETFGPMNEVIMNSTRHLERSDLEALAAYLESLAPIRERSRDAPDERTMGRGRTVYNLWCGTCHLPTGAGDPEMAPRLDGGSLVVQTDDPAALINVVLYGPELSRELPKQWREPMEPHRYELDDREIAAVLTFVRNSWGNEAGVVTAAEVAAQRRAGPGAAR
;
A
#
# COMPACT_ATOMS: atom_id res chain seq x y z
N ASP A 1 -5.10 18.40 -25.74
CA ASP A 1 -3.84 17.87 -26.32
C ASP A 1 -2.82 17.77 -25.19
N ARG A 2 -2.41 16.55 -24.87
CA ARG A 2 -1.33 16.29 -23.91
C ARG A 2 0.02 16.53 -24.61
N GLY A 3 1.01 16.99 -23.86
CA GLY A 3 2.39 17.10 -24.36
C GLY A 3 3.01 15.73 -24.70
N ALA A 4 4.17 15.72 -25.36
CA ALA A 4 4.83 14.48 -25.76
C ALA A 4 5.19 13.58 -24.57
N GLU A 5 5.63 14.18 -23.46
CA GLU A 5 5.94 13.48 -22.22
C GLU A 5 4.70 12.78 -21.63
N GLU A 6 3.59 13.52 -21.47
CA GLU A 6 2.34 12.94 -20.95
C GLU A 6 1.75 11.86 -21.85
N ASN A 7 1.85 12.03 -23.19
CA ASN A 7 1.41 10.99 -24.14
C ASN A 7 2.27 9.73 -24.03
N ARG A 8 3.57 9.86 -23.83
CA ARG A 8 4.47 8.72 -23.57
C ARG A 8 4.09 8.05 -22.27
N GLY A 9 3.87 8.82 -21.19
CA GLY A 9 3.42 8.31 -19.90
C GLY A 9 2.06 7.60 -19.98
N ALA A 10 1.10 8.17 -20.70
CA ALA A 10 -0.20 7.54 -20.93
C ALA A 10 -0.06 6.17 -21.62
N TYR A 11 0.77 6.06 -22.64
CA TYR A 11 1.06 4.79 -23.30
C TYR A 11 1.68 3.77 -22.35
N LEU A 12 2.66 4.20 -21.53
CA LEU A 12 3.31 3.33 -20.57
C LEU A 12 2.34 2.85 -19.49
N VAL A 13 1.53 3.72 -18.89
CA VAL A 13 0.59 3.40 -17.82
C VAL A 13 -0.58 2.53 -18.31
N GLN A 14 -1.17 2.89 -19.47
CA GLN A 14 -2.40 2.26 -19.93
C GLN A 14 -2.17 1.00 -20.76
N ALA A 15 -1.12 0.98 -21.57
CA ALA A 15 -0.89 -0.10 -22.53
C ALA A 15 0.25 -1.01 -22.11
N LEU A 16 1.47 -0.50 -21.89
CA LEU A 16 2.64 -1.36 -21.68
C LEU A 16 2.68 -1.97 -20.27
N ALA A 17 2.54 -1.15 -19.23
CA ALA A 17 2.55 -1.60 -17.83
C ALA A 17 1.14 -1.92 -17.30
N HIS A 18 0.08 -1.57 -18.04
CA HIS A 18 -1.35 -1.82 -17.71
C HIS A 18 -1.67 -1.67 -16.22
N CYS A 19 -1.23 -0.58 -15.59
CA CYS A 19 -1.37 -0.32 -14.16
C CYS A 19 -2.83 -0.42 -13.68
N GLY A 20 -3.79 -0.06 -14.54
CA GLY A 20 -5.23 -0.18 -14.28
C GLY A 20 -5.68 -1.58 -13.92
N ALA A 21 -5.03 -2.62 -14.43
CA ALA A 21 -5.41 -4.02 -14.17
C ALA A 21 -5.47 -4.36 -12.67
N CYS A 22 -4.60 -3.74 -11.85
CA CYS A 22 -4.58 -3.88 -10.39
C CYS A 22 -5.12 -2.63 -9.68
N HIS A 23 -4.84 -1.43 -10.22
CA HIS A 23 -5.13 -0.16 -9.54
C HIS A 23 -6.46 0.49 -9.93
N THR A 24 -7.35 -0.22 -10.66
CA THR A 24 -8.71 0.23 -10.95
C THR A 24 -9.71 -0.73 -10.30
N PRO A 25 -10.74 -0.23 -9.58
CA PRO A 25 -11.75 -1.10 -9.00
C PRO A 25 -12.53 -1.84 -10.11
N ARG A 26 -12.97 -3.06 -9.81
CA ARG A 26 -13.78 -3.86 -10.73
C ARG A 26 -15.23 -3.91 -10.30
N ASP A 27 -16.11 -4.05 -11.26
CA ASP A 27 -17.53 -4.31 -11.03
C ASP A 27 -17.79 -5.80 -10.68
N MET A 28 -19.07 -6.16 -10.49
CA MET A 28 -19.48 -7.51 -10.16
C MET A 28 -19.24 -8.54 -11.29
N LEU A 29 -19.02 -8.09 -12.51
CA LEU A 29 -18.70 -8.92 -13.67
C LEU A 29 -17.18 -9.01 -13.92
N GLY A 30 -16.37 -8.30 -13.12
CA GLY A 30 -14.92 -8.26 -13.21
C GLY A 30 -14.37 -7.24 -14.22
N ALA A 31 -15.22 -6.39 -14.81
CA ALA A 31 -14.78 -5.31 -15.68
C ALA A 31 -14.21 -4.15 -14.86
N GLU A 32 -13.17 -3.47 -15.39
CA GLU A 32 -12.65 -2.25 -14.77
C GLU A 32 -13.70 -1.13 -14.84
N ARG A 33 -13.85 -0.42 -13.72
CA ARG A 33 -14.73 0.74 -13.64
C ARG A 33 -14.01 1.96 -14.20
N GLU A 34 -14.28 2.30 -15.46
CA GLU A 34 -13.59 3.40 -16.19
C GLU A 34 -13.66 4.72 -15.44
N GLU A 35 -14.79 5.03 -14.80
CA GLU A 35 -14.98 6.25 -14.01
C GLU A 35 -14.11 6.32 -12.74
N LEU A 36 -13.53 5.19 -12.33
CA LEU A 36 -12.61 5.04 -11.20
C LEU A 36 -11.21 4.60 -11.65
N PHE A 37 -10.85 4.89 -12.90
CA PHE A 37 -9.56 4.51 -13.43
C PHE A 37 -8.41 4.95 -12.53
N LEU A 38 -7.58 4.00 -12.08
CA LEU A 38 -6.46 4.18 -11.16
C LEU A 38 -6.82 4.69 -9.74
N ALA A 39 -8.08 4.63 -9.33
CA ALA A 39 -8.52 5.07 -8.00
C ALA A 39 -8.24 4.05 -6.87
N GLY A 40 -7.37 3.08 -7.09
CA GLY A 40 -7.14 1.95 -6.20
C GLY A 40 -8.02 0.74 -6.54
N GLY A 41 -7.65 -0.41 -6.05
CA GLY A 41 -8.36 -1.65 -6.37
C GLY A 41 -7.90 -2.81 -5.50
N SER A 42 -8.01 -4.02 -6.04
CA SER A 42 -7.55 -5.22 -5.38
C SER A 42 -6.88 -6.17 -6.36
N TYR A 43 -5.90 -6.90 -5.87
CA TYR A 43 -5.23 -7.99 -6.56
C TYR A 43 -5.37 -9.28 -5.76
N LEU A 44 -5.62 -10.39 -6.43
CA LEU A 44 -5.73 -11.72 -5.82
C LEU A 44 -4.46 -12.51 -6.08
N ASP A 45 -3.66 -12.67 -5.06
CA ASP A 45 -2.45 -13.48 -5.09
C ASP A 45 -2.78 -14.96 -4.83
N ARG A 46 -2.10 -15.87 -5.53
CA ARG A 46 -2.27 -17.30 -5.32
C ARG A 46 -1.33 -17.78 -4.22
N VAL A 47 -1.90 -18.22 -3.11
CA VAL A 47 -1.14 -18.81 -1.99
C VAL A 47 -1.20 -20.33 -2.09
N PRO A 48 -0.06 -21.04 -2.29
CA PRO A 48 -0.04 -22.49 -2.33
C PRO A 48 -0.65 -23.11 -1.08
N GLY A 49 -1.65 -23.99 -1.27
CA GLY A 49 -2.34 -24.68 -0.17
C GLY A 49 -3.40 -23.87 0.58
N ALA A 50 -3.54 -22.56 0.33
CA ALA A 50 -4.52 -21.70 1.00
C ALA A 50 -5.52 -21.01 0.04
N GLY A 51 -5.34 -21.12 -1.30
CA GLY A 51 -6.24 -20.50 -2.28
C GLY A 51 -5.76 -19.13 -2.72
N HIS A 52 -6.60 -18.08 -2.58
CA HIS A 52 -6.27 -16.73 -3.00
C HIS A 52 -6.30 -15.77 -1.82
N ARG A 53 -5.27 -14.92 -1.74
CA ARG A 53 -5.13 -13.86 -0.73
C ARG A 53 -5.31 -12.50 -1.40
N PRO A 54 -6.27 -11.69 -0.92
CA PRO A 54 -6.44 -10.34 -1.43
C PRO A 54 -5.30 -9.40 -0.99
N TRP A 55 -4.90 -8.53 -1.91
CA TRP A 55 -4.06 -7.36 -1.67
C TRP A 55 -4.82 -6.13 -2.12
N SER A 56 -4.89 -5.12 -1.29
CA SER A 56 -5.37 -3.81 -1.69
C SER A 56 -4.28 -3.05 -2.43
N THR A 57 -4.66 -2.27 -3.43
CA THR A 57 -3.76 -1.44 -4.22
C THR A 57 -4.10 0.04 -4.04
N PRO A 58 -3.10 0.92 -3.89
CA PRO A 58 -3.35 2.33 -3.61
C PRO A 58 -3.95 3.06 -4.82
N ASN A 59 -4.57 4.20 -4.51
CA ASN A 59 -5.02 5.19 -5.48
C ASN A 59 -3.81 5.88 -6.13
N LEU A 60 -3.69 5.76 -7.45
CA LEU A 60 -2.62 6.36 -8.25
C LEU A 60 -3.01 7.71 -8.87
N THR A 61 -4.19 8.26 -8.53
CA THR A 61 -4.52 9.64 -8.89
C THR A 61 -3.91 10.63 -7.89
N PRO A 62 -3.76 11.93 -8.23
CA PRO A 62 -3.22 12.94 -7.33
C PRO A 62 -4.21 13.36 -6.23
N SER A 63 -4.86 12.39 -5.60
CA SER A 63 -5.77 12.60 -4.47
C SER A 63 -5.00 12.81 -3.16
N ALA A 64 -5.68 13.35 -2.14
CA ALA A 64 -5.07 13.64 -0.84
C ALA A 64 -4.63 12.40 -0.05
N ARG A 65 -5.14 11.20 -0.40
CA ARG A 65 -4.72 9.91 0.18
C ARG A 65 -4.09 8.97 -0.86
N GLY A 66 -3.85 9.47 -2.07
CA GLY A 66 -3.18 8.80 -3.16
C GLY A 66 -1.84 9.46 -3.50
N LEU A 67 -1.46 9.46 -4.78
CA LEU A 67 -0.18 10.01 -5.22
C LEU A 67 0.01 11.52 -4.97
N GLY A 68 -1.03 12.27 -4.59
CA GLY A 68 -0.88 13.65 -4.13
C GLY A 68 0.01 13.81 -2.89
N LEU A 69 0.34 12.72 -2.20
CA LEU A 69 1.26 12.68 -1.06
C LEU A 69 2.74 12.60 -1.48
N TRP A 70 3.02 12.21 -2.72
CA TRP A 70 4.36 11.97 -3.22
C TRP A 70 4.79 13.05 -4.23
N SER A 71 6.05 13.42 -4.20
CA SER A 71 6.66 14.19 -5.27
C SER A 71 6.91 13.31 -6.50
N ARG A 72 7.13 13.96 -7.67
CA ARG A 72 7.54 13.26 -8.89
C ARG A 72 8.79 12.40 -8.67
N GLU A 73 9.77 12.94 -7.94
CA GLU A 73 11.01 12.22 -7.64
C GLU A 73 10.77 10.99 -6.74
N ASP A 74 9.86 11.08 -5.76
CA ASP A 74 9.48 9.91 -4.95
C ASP A 74 8.89 8.79 -5.80
N LEU A 75 8.06 9.14 -6.80
CA LEU A 75 7.45 8.18 -7.69
C LEU A 75 8.48 7.58 -8.66
N VAL A 76 9.35 8.40 -9.25
CA VAL A 76 10.45 7.95 -10.11
C VAL A 76 11.40 7.04 -9.34
N ALA A 77 11.78 7.43 -8.12
CA ALA A 77 12.63 6.61 -7.26
C ALA A 77 11.97 5.26 -6.95
N TYR A 78 10.69 5.26 -6.54
CA TYR A 78 9.97 4.03 -6.24
C TYR A 78 9.86 3.10 -7.44
N LEU A 79 9.45 3.60 -8.60
CA LEU A 79 9.29 2.78 -9.80
C LEU A 79 10.64 2.27 -10.35
N GLY A 80 11.71 3.06 -10.21
CA GLY A 80 13.03 2.69 -10.71
C GLY A 80 13.85 1.83 -9.77
N THR A 81 13.60 1.89 -8.45
CA THR A 81 14.43 1.20 -7.45
C THR A 81 13.64 0.31 -6.50
N GLY A 82 12.33 0.39 -6.50
CA GLY A 82 11.45 -0.30 -5.54
C GLY A 82 11.34 0.41 -4.20
N ARG A 83 11.88 1.61 -4.03
CA ARG A 83 11.86 2.33 -2.74
C ARG A 83 11.92 3.84 -2.89
N ASN A 84 11.41 4.53 -1.88
CA ASN A 84 11.54 5.96 -1.67
C ASN A 84 11.59 6.28 -0.16
N ALA A 85 11.39 7.53 0.23
CA ALA A 85 11.39 7.94 1.63
C ALA A 85 10.25 7.32 2.48
N PHE A 86 9.19 6.81 1.85
CA PHE A 86 7.96 6.34 2.51
C PHE A 86 7.80 4.83 2.54
N ILE A 87 8.40 4.11 1.58
CA ILE A 87 8.13 2.68 1.40
C ILE A 87 9.25 1.97 0.65
N GLU A 88 9.43 0.69 0.95
CA GLU A 88 10.07 -0.29 0.10
C GLU A 88 9.00 -1.19 -0.50
N THR A 89 9.18 -1.62 -1.75
CA THR A 89 8.22 -2.49 -2.45
C THR A 89 8.06 -3.83 -1.74
N PHE A 90 6.85 -4.33 -1.69
CA PHE A 90 6.51 -5.61 -1.09
C PHE A 90 5.34 -6.29 -1.81
N GLY A 91 5.17 -7.59 -1.53
CA GLY A 91 4.08 -8.38 -2.11
C GLY A 91 4.07 -8.36 -3.64
N PRO A 92 2.89 -8.37 -4.28
CA PRO A 92 2.77 -8.46 -5.74
C PRO A 92 3.45 -7.33 -6.52
N MET A 93 3.61 -6.15 -5.92
CA MET A 93 4.27 -5.04 -6.61
C MET A 93 5.78 -5.29 -6.83
N ASN A 94 6.40 -6.21 -6.09
CA ASN A 94 7.77 -6.66 -6.33
C ASN A 94 7.97 -7.13 -7.77
N GLU A 95 7.06 -7.92 -8.31
CA GLU A 95 7.17 -8.45 -9.68
C GLU A 95 7.12 -7.33 -10.72
N VAL A 96 6.28 -6.31 -10.50
CA VAL A 96 6.19 -5.15 -11.39
C VAL A 96 7.50 -4.36 -11.41
N ILE A 97 8.07 -4.07 -10.25
CA ILE A 97 9.35 -3.37 -10.14
C ILE A 97 10.46 -4.23 -10.74
N MET A 98 10.58 -5.48 -10.31
CA MET A 98 11.70 -6.36 -10.66
C MET A 98 11.74 -6.71 -12.14
N ASN A 99 10.58 -6.96 -12.75
CA ASN A 99 10.50 -7.47 -14.10
C ASN A 99 10.17 -6.41 -15.14
N SER A 100 9.82 -5.19 -14.74
CA SER A 100 9.37 -4.14 -15.64
C SER A 100 9.99 -2.78 -15.32
N THR A 101 9.48 -2.04 -14.32
CA THR A 101 9.74 -0.60 -14.22
C THR A 101 11.19 -0.25 -13.90
N ARG A 102 11.91 -1.05 -13.14
CA ARG A 102 13.34 -0.83 -12.85
C ARG A 102 14.24 -0.86 -14.10
N HIS A 103 13.76 -1.40 -15.20
CA HIS A 103 14.50 -1.50 -16.47
C HIS A 103 14.17 -0.37 -17.46
N LEU A 104 13.25 0.52 -17.08
CA LEU A 104 12.91 1.69 -17.88
C LEU A 104 14.01 2.77 -17.76
N GLU A 105 14.21 3.51 -18.83
CA GLU A 105 15.03 4.71 -18.79
C GLU A 105 14.39 5.75 -17.87
N ARG A 106 15.23 6.61 -17.26
CA ARG A 106 14.74 7.69 -16.37
C ARG A 106 13.67 8.56 -17.03
N SER A 107 13.85 8.88 -18.32
CA SER A 107 12.86 9.67 -19.09
C SER A 107 11.49 9.00 -19.21
N ASP A 108 11.44 7.66 -19.25
CA ASP A 108 10.18 6.91 -19.25
C ASP A 108 9.53 6.91 -17.88
N LEU A 109 10.32 6.81 -16.82
CA LEU A 109 9.83 6.93 -15.43
C LEU A 109 9.28 8.34 -15.16
N GLU A 110 9.94 9.37 -15.65
CA GLU A 110 9.48 10.77 -15.57
C GLU A 110 8.18 10.97 -16.35
N ALA A 111 8.07 10.36 -17.54
CA ALA A 111 6.85 10.39 -18.33
C ALA A 111 5.67 9.69 -17.65
N LEU A 112 5.91 8.52 -17.01
CA LEU A 112 4.92 7.85 -16.16
C LEU A 112 4.41 8.77 -15.06
N ALA A 113 5.33 9.41 -14.33
CA ALA A 113 5.01 10.32 -13.25
C ALA A 113 4.22 11.54 -13.75
N ALA A 114 4.66 12.17 -14.86
CA ALA A 114 3.97 13.30 -15.48
C ALA A 114 2.52 12.95 -15.85
N TYR A 115 2.30 11.78 -16.42
CA TYR A 115 0.95 11.35 -16.76
C TYR A 115 0.08 11.14 -15.51
N LEU A 116 0.59 10.45 -14.48
CA LEU A 116 -0.15 10.21 -13.24
C LEU A 116 -0.50 11.51 -12.51
N GLU A 117 0.42 12.49 -12.49
CA GLU A 117 0.18 13.83 -11.96
C GLU A 117 -0.89 14.62 -12.74
N SER A 118 -1.00 14.37 -14.07
CA SER A 118 -1.98 15.05 -14.92
C SER A 118 -3.42 14.56 -14.78
N LEU A 119 -3.62 13.43 -14.07
CA LEU A 119 -4.95 12.87 -13.88
C LEU A 119 -5.83 13.73 -12.94
N ALA A 120 -7.14 13.68 -13.15
CA ALA A 120 -8.06 14.27 -12.20
C ALA A 120 -8.03 13.48 -10.87
N PRO A 121 -7.96 14.13 -9.70
CA PRO A 121 -7.97 13.44 -8.43
C PRO A 121 -9.32 12.76 -8.18
N ILE A 122 -9.30 11.46 -7.90
CA ILE A 122 -10.47 10.70 -7.50
C ILE A 122 -10.40 10.52 -5.99
N ARG A 123 -11.38 11.04 -5.27
CA ARG A 123 -11.41 10.97 -3.80
C ARG A 123 -11.75 9.55 -3.34
N GLU A 124 -11.02 9.11 -2.35
CA GLU A 124 -11.29 7.89 -1.60
C GLU A 124 -12.62 8.02 -0.84
N ARG A 125 -13.21 6.88 -0.51
CA ARG A 125 -14.46 6.84 0.25
C ARG A 125 -14.24 7.39 1.66
N SER A 126 -15.21 8.13 2.16
CA SER A 126 -15.27 8.46 3.59
C SER A 126 -15.51 7.18 4.38
N ARG A 127 -14.75 6.99 5.43
CA ARG A 127 -14.95 5.89 6.39
C ARG A 127 -15.32 6.44 7.75
N ASP A 128 -15.97 5.59 8.55
CA ASP A 128 -16.34 5.96 9.91
C ASP A 128 -15.10 6.30 10.75
N ALA A 129 -15.22 7.37 11.52
CA ALA A 129 -14.21 7.73 12.49
C ALA A 129 -14.18 6.70 13.63
N PRO A 130 -12.98 6.31 14.12
CA PRO A 130 -12.88 5.38 15.22
C PRO A 130 -13.35 6.00 16.56
N ASP A 131 -13.90 5.17 17.44
CA ASP A 131 -14.18 5.58 18.80
C ASP A 131 -12.90 5.66 19.67
N GLU A 132 -12.98 6.42 20.78
CA GLU A 132 -11.83 6.64 21.68
C GLU A 132 -11.30 5.35 22.31
N ARG A 133 -12.16 4.36 22.59
CA ARG A 133 -11.75 3.07 23.18
C ARG A 133 -10.90 2.29 22.20
N THR A 134 -11.31 2.23 20.93
CA THR A 134 -10.56 1.57 19.84
C THR A 134 -9.22 2.27 19.64
N MET A 135 -9.19 3.59 19.61
CA MET A 135 -7.95 4.38 19.50
C MET A 135 -7.02 4.15 20.70
N GLY A 136 -7.54 4.14 21.91
CA GLY A 136 -6.76 3.88 23.14
C GLY A 136 -6.15 2.49 23.16
N ARG A 137 -6.92 1.45 22.77
CA ARG A 137 -6.42 0.09 22.64
C ARG A 137 -5.33 -0.01 21.56
N GLY A 138 -5.57 0.56 20.40
CA GLY A 138 -4.61 0.57 19.29
C GLY A 138 -3.30 1.25 19.66
N ARG A 139 -3.37 2.39 20.37
CA ARG A 139 -2.18 3.08 20.90
C ARG A 139 -1.38 2.20 21.86
N THR A 140 -2.07 1.44 22.74
CA THR A 140 -1.39 0.52 23.66
C THR A 140 -0.64 -0.57 22.90
N VAL A 141 -1.29 -1.23 21.94
CA VAL A 141 -0.65 -2.26 21.11
C VAL A 141 0.51 -1.65 20.30
N TYR A 142 0.31 -0.46 19.70
CA TYR A 142 1.36 0.24 18.97
C TYR A 142 2.62 0.50 19.79
N ASN A 143 2.45 1.01 21.00
CA ASN A 143 3.59 1.31 21.87
C ASN A 143 4.34 0.06 22.31
N LEU A 144 3.65 -1.09 22.43
CA LEU A 144 4.27 -2.34 22.84
C LEU A 144 5.01 -3.05 21.70
N TRP A 145 4.49 -2.99 20.46
CA TRP A 145 4.94 -3.85 19.36
C TRP A 145 5.54 -3.08 18.17
N CYS A 146 5.15 -1.83 17.95
CA CYS A 146 5.47 -1.11 16.73
C CYS A 146 6.35 0.12 16.97
N GLY A 147 6.12 0.81 18.11
CA GLY A 147 6.66 2.14 18.39
C GLY A 147 8.19 2.19 18.55
N THR A 148 8.86 1.06 18.80
CA THR A 148 10.32 1.01 18.86
C THR A 148 10.96 1.28 17.49
N CYS A 149 10.42 0.69 16.42
CA CYS A 149 10.93 0.83 15.06
C CYS A 149 10.28 2.01 14.32
N HIS A 150 8.94 2.10 14.41
CA HIS A 150 8.18 3.15 13.71
C HIS A 150 8.12 4.48 14.45
N LEU A 151 8.73 4.59 15.62
CA LEU A 151 8.73 5.70 16.56
C LEU A 151 7.32 6.09 17.09
N PRO A 152 7.20 6.70 18.27
CA PRO A 152 5.89 7.09 18.84
C PRO A 152 5.12 8.10 17.99
N THR A 153 5.80 8.80 17.10
CA THR A 153 5.25 9.80 16.17
C THR A 153 4.84 9.24 14.82
N GLY A 154 5.08 7.93 14.55
CA GLY A 154 4.87 7.32 13.24
C GLY A 154 5.84 7.80 12.15
N ALA A 155 6.85 8.60 12.52
CA ALA A 155 7.80 9.18 11.55
C ALA A 155 8.78 8.15 10.98
N GLY A 156 8.84 6.93 11.55
CA GLY A 156 9.80 5.91 11.16
C GLY A 156 11.21 6.26 11.55
N ASP A 157 12.10 5.28 11.44
CA ASP A 157 13.54 5.46 11.64
C ASP A 157 14.26 5.13 10.33
N PRO A 158 15.17 5.99 9.83
CA PRO A 158 15.83 5.78 8.54
C PRO A 158 16.60 4.46 8.40
N GLU A 159 16.99 3.85 9.53
CA GLU A 159 17.72 2.58 9.54
C GLU A 159 16.86 1.36 9.93
N MET A 160 15.71 1.58 10.55
CA MET A 160 14.91 0.50 11.14
C MET A 160 13.56 0.28 10.47
N ALA A 161 12.81 1.34 10.12
CA ALA A 161 11.45 1.18 9.64
C ALA A 161 10.92 2.40 8.87
N PRO A 162 10.00 2.18 7.89
CA PRO A 162 9.38 3.26 7.14
C PRO A 162 8.47 4.13 8.00
N ARG A 163 8.18 5.31 7.49
CA ARG A 163 7.16 6.21 8.01
C ARG A 163 5.77 5.58 7.88
N LEU A 164 4.93 5.82 8.89
CA LEU A 164 3.51 5.46 8.90
C LEU A 164 2.61 6.70 8.88
N ASP A 165 3.20 7.89 8.96
CA ASP A 165 2.51 9.17 8.85
C ASP A 165 2.20 9.53 7.39
N GLY A 166 1.39 10.52 7.18
CA GLY A 166 0.84 11.12 5.95
C GLY A 166 1.30 10.70 4.56
N GLY A 167 2.50 10.14 4.39
CA GLY A 167 3.05 9.75 3.08
C GLY A 167 2.94 8.26 2.74
N SER A 168 2.47 7.41 3.66
CA SER A 168 2.39 5.97 3.44
C SER A 168 1.10 5.60 2.68
N LEU A 169 1.21 5.35 1.37
CA LEU A 169 0.05 5.00 0.53
C LEU A 169 -0.69 3.74 1.02
N VAL A 170 0.03 2.74 1.52
CA VAL A 170 -0.59 1.50 2.01
C VAL A 170 -1.44 1.73 3.27
N VAL A 171 -1.06 2.68 4.12
CA VAL A 171 -1.84 3.10 5.30
C VAL A 171 -3.11 3.81 4.88
N GLN A 172 -3.06 4.56 3.77
CA GLN A 172 -4.15 5.41 3.27
C GLN A 172 -5.17 4.70 2.38
N THR A 173 -4.91 3.46 1.92
CA THR A 173 -5.84 2.74 1.05
C THR A 173 -7.20 2.55 1.72
N ASP A 174 -8.28 2.60 0.94
CA ASP A 174 -9.64 2.34 1.44
C ASP A 174 -9.77 0.93 2.01
N ASP A 175 -9.32 -0.08 1.28
CA ASP A 175 -9.28 -1.46 1.74
C ASP A 175 -7.99 -1.71 2.53
N PRO A 176 -8.04 -2.15 3.80
CA PRO A 176 -6.85 -2.39 4.61
C PRO A 176 -6.14 -3.72 4.33
N ALA A 177 -6.55 -4.52 3.34
CA ALA A 177 -6.06 -5.89 3.13
C ALA A 177 -4.53 -5.98 3.02
N ALA A 178 -3.88 -5.11 2.24
CA ALA A 178 -2.42 -5.11 2.13
C ALA A 178 -1.74 -4.79 3.47
N LEU A 179 -2.25 -3.80 4.20
CA LEU A 179 -1.72 -3.42 5.51
C LEU A 179 -1.90 -4.53 6.54
N ILE A 180 -3.05 -5.23 6.53
CA ILE A 180 -3.29 -6.40 7.37
C ILE A 180 -2.29 -7.52 7.03
N ASN A 181 -2.05 -7.79 5.75
CA ASN A 181 -1.08 -8.80 5.31
C ASN A 181 0.32 -8.49 5.82
N VAL A 182 0.75 -7.23 5.74
CA VAL A 182 2.07 -6.79 6.25
C VAL A 182 2.20 -7.06 7.75
N VAL A 183 1.18 -6.79 8.55
CA VAL A 183 1.24 -7.05 10.00
C VAL A 183 1.16 -8.53 10.31
N LEU A 184 0.33 -9.29 9.60
CA LEU A 184 0.20 -10.74 9.83
C LEU A 184 1.44 -11.54 9.43
N TYR A 185 2.05 -11.21 8.29
CA TYR A 185 3.03 -12.07 7.63
C TYR A 185 4.40 -11.41 7.43
N GLY A 186 4.56 -10.15 7.83
CA GLY A 186 5.69 -9.32 7.45
C GLY A 186 5.54 -8.77 6.02
N PRO A 187 6.30 -7.75 5.64
CA PRO A 187 6.39 -7.32 4.26
C PRO A 187 7.13 -8.40 3.46
N GLU A 188 6.52 -8.91 2.41
CA GLU A 188 7.14 -9.85 1.49
C GLU A 188 8.12 -9.10 0.58
N LEU A 189 9.30 -8.79 1.12
CA LEU A 189 10.32 -8.01 0.42
C LEU A 189 11.03 -8.84 -0.66
N SER A 190 11.42 -8.19 -1.75
CA SER A 190 12.26 -8.81 -2.77
C SER A 190 13.66 -9.11 -2.22
N ARG A 191 14.18 -10.31 -2.52
CA ARG A 191 15.57 -10.68 -2.19
C ARG A 191 16.59 -10.10 -3.15
N GLU A 192 16.16 -9.61 -4.29
CA GLU A 192 17.02 -9.10 -5.37
C GLU A 192 17.23 -7.59 -5.30
N LEU A 193 16.39 -6.88 -4.55
CA LEU A 193 16.55 -5.45 -4.31
C LEU A 193 17.43 -5.21 -3.07
N PRO A 194 18.27 -4.17 -3.09
CA PRO A 194 19.01 -3.76 -1.90
C PRO A 194 18.03 -3.42 -0.78
N LYS A 195 18.22 -3.97 0.40
CA LYS A 195 17.41 -3.66 1.58
C LYS A 195 17.61 -2.20 1.99
N GLN A 196 16.52 -1.51 2.33
CA GLN A 196 16.58 -0.15 2.85
C GLN A 196 16.81 -0.16 4.37
N TRP A 197 16.15 -1.07 5.07
CA TRP A 197 16.23 -1.20 6.52
C TRP A 197 17.06 -2.44 6.91
N ARG A 198 17.69 -2.37 8.10
CA ARG A 198 18.60 -3.43 8.58
C ARG A 198 17.89 -4.76 8.74
N GLU A 199 16.69 -4.73 9.31
CA GLU A 199 15.89 -5.92 9.56
C GLU A 199 14.49 -5.77 8.95
N PRO A 200 13.95 -6.82 8.34
CA PRO A 200 12.56 -6.81 7.91
C PRO A 200 11.63 -6.74 9.12
N MET A 201 10.45 -6.14 8.94
CA MET A 201 9.39 -6.18 9.93
C MET A 201 9.01 -7.63 10.23
N GLU A 202 9.02 -8.02 11.51
CA GLU A 202 8.60 -9.35 11.95
C GLU A 202 7.08 -9.55 11.78
N PRO A 203 6.64 -10.77 11.43
CA PRO A 203 5.22 -11.10 11.36
C PRO A 203 4.62 -11.24 12.76
N HIS A 204 3.47 -10.60 13.00
CA HIS A 204 2.78 -10.62 14.29
C HIS A 204 1.56 -11.57 14.34
N ARG A 205 1.47 -12.52 13.43
CA ARG A 205 0.31 -13.44 13.32
C ARG A 205 0.11 -14.36 14.54
N TYR A 206 1.15 -14.61 15.30
CA TYR A 206 1.10 -15.50 16.46
C TYR A 206 1.02 -14.75 17.79
N GLU A 207 1.51 -13.52 17.85
CA GLU A 207 1.60 -12.69 19.06
C GLU A 207 0.33 -11.85 19.27
N LEU A 208 -0.32 -11.41 18.18
CA LEU A 208 -1.49 -10.55 18.25
C LEU A 208 -2.75 -11.25 17.74
N ASP A 209 -3.84 -11.10 18.49
CA ASP A 209 -5.15 -11.55 18.04
C ASP A 209 -5.78 -10.60 16.99
N ASP A 210 -6.89 -11.02 16.37
CA ASP A 210 -7.54 -10.24 15.32
C ASP A 210 -8.08 -8.88 15.81
N ARG A 211 -8.45 -8.77 17.11
CA ARG A 211 -8.94 -7.52 17.70
C ARG A 211 -7.79 -6.57 18.02
N GLU A 212 -6.64 -7.10 18.39
CA GLU A 212 -5.43 -6.30 18.64
C GLU A 212 -4.87 -5.75 17.35
N ILE A 213 -4.77 -6.58 16.29
CA ILE A 213 -4.36 -6.13 14.97
C ILE A 213 -5.35 -5.10 14.42
N ALA A 214 -6.65 -5.34 14.51
CA ALA A 214 -7.66 -4.38 14.07
C ALA A 214 -7.54 -3.04 14.81
N ALA A 215 -7.32 -3.07 16.12
CA ALA A 215 -7.18 -1.85 16.93
C ALA A 215 -5.90 -1.08 16.58
N VAL A 216 -4.74 -1.75 16.46
CA VAL A 216 -3.49 -1.07 16.12
C VAL A 216 -3.51 -0.50 14.71
N LEU A 217 -4.08 -1.22 13.74
CA LEU A 217 -4.22 -0.70 12.39
C LEU A 217 -5.21 0.46 12.32
N THR A 218 -6.30 0.41 13.07
CA THR A 218 -7.21 1.56 13.21
C THR A 218 -6.48 2.77 13.80
N PHE A 219 -5.64 2.58 14.83
CA PHE A 219 -4.85 3.66 15.41
C PHE A 219 -3.88 4.26 14.40
N VAL A 220 -3.09 3.45 13.69
CA VAL A 220 -2.12 3.91 12.67
C VAL A 220 -2.83 4.67 11.56
N ARG A 221 -3.94 4.16 11.07
CA ARG A 221 -4.73 4.73 9.96
C ARG A 221 -5.45 6.04 10.32
N ASN A 222 -5.48 6.42 11.60
CA ASN A 222 -6.16 7.64 12.08
C ASN A 222 -5.27 8.47 13.03
N SER A 223 -3.96 8.33 12.91
CA SER A 223 -2.97 9.09 13.69
C SER A 223 -2.02 9.84 12.75
N TRP A 224 -1.37 10.86 13.26
CA TRP A 224 -0.30 11.60 12.58
C TRP A 224 -0.70 12.18 11.21
N GLY A 225 -1.96 12.62 11.10
CA GLY A 225 -2.53 13.17 9.86
C GLY A 225 -3.13 12.12 8.91
N ASN A 226 -3.15 10.85 9.29
CA ASN A 226 -3.88 9.82 8.54
C ASN A 226 -5.38 9.89 8.86
N GLU A 227 -6.23 9.66 7.84
CA GLU A 227 -7.70 9.68 7.92
C GLU A 227 -8.32 8.53 7.10
N ALA A 228 -7.83 7.31 7.31
CA ALA A 228 -8.20 6.17 6.45
C ALA A 228 -9.23 5.20 7.08
N GLY A 229 -9.77 5.55 8.25
CA GLY A 229 -10.91 4.86 8.87
C GLY A 229 -10.57 3.58 9.63
N VAL A 230 -11.62 2.92 10.10
CA VAL A 230 -11.59 1.75 11.00
C VAL A 230 -11.20 0.48 10.25
N VAL A 231 -10.44 -0.38 10.93
CA VAL A 231 -10.21 -1.79 10.55
C VAL A 231 -10.97 -2.68 11.53
N THR A 232 -11.67 -3.68 11.03
CA THR A 232 -12.46 -4.61 11.84
C THR A 232 -11.72 -5.92 12.10
N ALA A 233 -12.00 -6.57 13.23
CA ALA A 233 -11.48 -7.90 13.52
C ALA A 233 -11.92 -8.95 12.48
N ALA A 234 -13.08 -8.75 11.82
CA ALA A 234 -13.56 -9.64 10.77
C ALA A 234 -12.69 -9.54 9.49
N GLU A 235 -12.24 -8.33 9.13
CA GLU A 235 -11.29 -8.14 8.02
C GLU A 235 -9.95 -8.81 8.32
N VAL A 236 -9.42 -8.66 9.54
CA VAL A 236 -8.19 -9.34 9.98
C VAL A 236 -8.34 -10.86 9.92
N ALA A 237 -9.44 -11.40 10.48
CA ALA A 237 -9.72 -12.83 10.45
C ALA A 237 -9.84 -13.37 9.01
N ALA A 238 -10.42 -12.61 8.09
CA ALA A 238 -10.51 -12.98 6.67
C ALA A 238 -9.12 -13.10 6.03
N GLN A 239 -8.22 -12.11 6.24
CA GLN A 239 -6.86 -12.15 5.74
C GLN A 239 -6.02 -13.26 6.38
N ARG A 240 -6.21 -13.52 7.68
CA ARG A 240 -5.53 -14.63 8.38
C ARG A 240 -5.91 -15.98 7.78
N ARG A 241 -7.18 -16.18 7.38
CA ARG A 241 -7.63 -17.41 6.70
C ARG A 241 -7.12 -17.52 5.26
N ALA A 242 -6.95 -16.41 4.57
CA ALA A 242 -6.49 -16.38 3.18
C ALA A 242 -4.97 -16.52 3.03
N GLY A 243 -4.21 -16.31 4.11
CA GLY A 243 -2.75 -16.26 4.06
C GLY A 243 -2.05 -17.61 4.23
N PRO A 244 -0.72 -17.63 4.13
CA PRO A 244 0.07 -18.86 4.22
C PRO A 244 -0.09 -19.54 5.57
N GLY A 245 -0.22 -20.88 5.57
CA GLY A 245 -0.34 -21.70 6.79
C GLY A 245 -1.72 -21.68 7.45
N ALA A 246 -2.76 -21.21 6.78
CA ALA A 246 -4.15 -21.26 7.27
C ALA A 246 -4.75 -22.68 7.25
N ALA A 247 -4.17 -23.58 6.48
CA ALA A 247 -4.57 -25.00 6.41
C ALA A 247 -3.74 -25.84 7.42
N ARG A 248 -4.07 -25.77 8.71
CA ARG A 248 -3.77 -26.80 9.70
C ARG A 248 -4.96 -26.98 10.62
#